data_a33cd0cb006101656ee03cfa5561a10a
#
_entry.id   a33cd0cb006101656ee03cfa5561a10a
#
_cell.length_a   1.000
_cell.length_b   1.000
_cell.length_c   1.000
_cell.angle_alpha   90.00
_cell.angle_beta   90.00
_cell.angle_gamma   90.00
#
_symmetry.space_group_name_H-M   'P 1'
#
loop_
_entity.id
_entity.type
_entity.pdbx_description
1 polymer ?
#
loop_
_entity_poly.entity_id
_entity_poly.type
_entity_poly.pdbx_seq_one_letter_code
_entity_poly.pdbx_strand_id
1 'polypeptide(L)'
;MNKKINIGCGMSPTIGWDNFDNSLSLRLSRYPLITSMLYRLKFIRSEHYDYITFCQKNNIKFADAVKNIPLADESAEVVYSSHMLEHLDKDEAGLFLKETLRVLQIGGIIRLVIPDLEKYIDEYN
;
A
#
# COMPACT_ATOMS: atom_id res chain seq x y z
N MET A 1 4.37 -21.03 2.84
CA MET A 1 5.37 -19.98 2.97
C MET A 1 4.75 -18.78 3.65
N ASN A 2 5.38 -18.33 4.68
CA ASN A 2 4.91 -17.17 5.42
C ASN A 2 5.17 -15.89 4.61
N LYS A 3 4.12 -15.13 4.37
CA LYS A 3 4.21 -13.89 3.59
C LYS A 3 4.56 -12.71 4.48
N LYS A 4 5.39 -11.82 3.97
CA LYS A 4 5.66 -10.52 4.57
C LYS A 4 5.06 -9.45 3.66
N ILE A 5 4.20 -8.61 4.20
CA ILE A 5 3.47 -7.64 3.41
C ILE A 5 3.74 -6.20 3.85
N ASN A 6 3.84 -5.31 2.88
CA ASN A 6 3.98 -3.87 3.07
C ASN A 6 2.73 -3.18 2.51
N ILE A 7 1.96 -2.56 3.37
CA ILE A 7 0.70 -1.88 3.03
C ILE A 7 0.93 -0.37 2.95
N GLY A 8 0.44 0.24 1.86
CA GLY A 8 0.63 1.66 1.63
C GLY A 8 2.07 2.00 1.29
N CYS A 9 2.72 1.17 0.47
CA CYS A 9 4.14 1.29 0.18
C CYS A 9 4.49 2.54 -0.64
N GLY A 10 3.54 3.11 -1.40
CA GLY A 10 3.81 4.24 -2.30
C GLY A 10 4.98 3.94 -3.24
N MET A 11 6.00 4.78 -3.21
CA MET A 11 7.24 4.60 -3.98
C MET A 11 8.37 3.95 -3.16
N SER A 12 8.05 3.32 -2.05
CA SER A 12 9.02 2.67 -1.15
C SER A 12 8.69 1.19 -0.93
N PRO A 13 8.68 0.37 -2.00
CA PRO A 13 8.44 -1.07 -1.86
C PRO A 13 9.60 -1.73 -1.14
N THR A 14 9.30 -2.76 -0.35
CA THR A 14 10.32 -3.59 0.31
C THR A 14 10.66 -4.79 -0.57
N ILE A 15 11.93 -4.97 -0.88
CA ILE A 15 12.40 -6.08 -1.72
C ILE A 15 12.11 -7.42 -1.04
N GLY A 16 11.53 -8.36 -1.81
CA GLY A 16 11.19 -9.69 -1.31
C GLY A 16 9.90 -9.76 -0.49
N TRP A 17 9.17 -8.66 -0.40
CA TRP A 17 7.87 -8.59 0.26
C TRP A 17 6.74 -8.43 -0.76
N ASP A 18 5.53 -8.80 -0.40
CA ASP A 18 4.34 -8.42 -1.15
C ASP A 18 3.99 -6.97 -0.83
N ASN A 19 4.10 -6.09 -1.83
CA ASN A 19 3.87 -4.66 -1.67
C ASN A 19 2.51 -4.27 -2.23
N PHE A 20 1.73 -3.53 -1.44
CA PHE A 20 0.39 -3.07 -1.79
C PHE A 20 0.26 -1.57 -1.61
N ASP A 21 -0.50 -0.96 -2.49
CA ASP A 21 -0.92 0.43 -2.39
C ASP A 21 -2.34 0.59 -2.92
N ASN A 22 -3.04 1.64 -2.50
CA ASN A 22 -4.44 1.87 -2.87
C ASN A 22 -4.64 2.94 -3.95
N SER A 23 -3.59 3.40 -4.59
CA SER A 23 -3.70 4.37 -5.68
C SER A 23 -4.57 3.84 -6.82
N LEU A 24 -5.53 4.64 -7.28
CA LEU A 24 -6.37 4.27 -8.41
C LEU A 24 -5.57 4.05 -9.70
N SER A 25 -4.49 4.82 -9.88
CA SER A 25 -3.58 4.66 -11.01
C SER A 25 -2.96 3.26 -11.06
N LEU A 26 -2.80 2.62 -9.91
CA LEU A 26 -2.24 1.28 -9.80
C LEU A 26 -3.09 0.21 -10.47
N ARG A 27 -4.41 0.43 -10.60
CA ARG A 27 -5.30 -0.49 -11.33
C ARG A 27 -4.89 -0.62 -12.79
N LEU A 28 -4.38 0.44 -13.39
CA LEU A 28 -3.88 0.44 -14.78
C LEU A 28 -2.55 -0.32 -14.93
N SER A 29 -1.81 -0.52 -13.85
CA SER A 29 -0.54 -1.25 -13.87
C SER A 29 -0.69 -2.70 -14.32
N ARG A 30 -1.88 -3.29 -14.18
CA ARG A 30 -2.18 -4.65 -14.66
C ARG A 30 -2.25 -4.74 -16.19
N TYR A 31 -2.40 -3.62 -16.88
CA TYR A 31 -2.65 -3.55 -18.33
C TYR A 31 -1.62 -2.66 -19.01
N PRO A 32 -0.36 -3.14 -19.21
CA PRO A 32 0.71 -2.30 -19.75
C PRO A 32 0.42 -1.72 -21.13
N LEU A 33 -0.23 -2.51 -21.99
CA LEU A 33 -0.56 -2.06 -23.36
C LEU A 33 -1.63 -0.96 -23.34
N ILE A 34 -2.65 -1.09 -22.50
CA ILE A 34 -3.70 -0.09 -22.34
C ILE A 34 -3.11 1.19 -21.74
N THR A 35 -2.24 1.06 -20.74
CA THR A 35 -1.55 2.19 -20.12
C THR A 35 -0.71 2.97 -21.13
N SER A 36 0.08 2.28 -21.95
CA SER A 36 0.86 2.87 -23.04
C SER A 36 0.00 3.60 -24.07
N MET A 37 -1.11 2.99 -24.46
CA MET A 37 -2.04 3.60 -25.41
C MET A 37 -2.68 4.88 -24.84
N LEU A 38 -3.15 4.84 -23.61
CA LEU A 38 -3.74 6.00 -22.93
C LEU A 38 -2.72 7.13 -22.75
N TYR A 39 -1.47 6.81 -22.48
CA TYR A 39 -0.41 7.81 -22.42
C TYR A 39 -0.14 8.45 -23.78
N ARG A 40 -0.05 7.67 -24.85
CA ARG A 40 0.13 8.16 -26.23
C ARG A 40 -1.03 9.07 -26.69
N LEU A 41 -2.25 8.74 -26.27
CA LEU A 41 -3.45 9.53 -26.56
C LEU A 41 -3.62 10.73 -25.61
N LYS A 42 -2.67 10.98 -24.71
CA LYS A 42 -2.67 12.08 -23.73
C LYS A 42 -3.83 12.05 -22.74
N PHE A 43 -4.42 10.90 -22.47
CA PHE A 43 -5.42 10.71 -21.41
C PHE A 43 -4.78 10.59 -20.01
N ILE A 44 -3.50 10.21 -19.95
CA ILE A 44 -2.73 10.09 -18.71
C ILE A 44 -1.58 11.08 -18.74
N ARG A 45 -1.38 11.82 -17.64
CA ARG A 45 -0.23 12.71 -17.47
C ARG A 45 1.05 11.90 -17.29
N SER A 46 2.20 12.49 -17.64
CA SER A 46 3.51 11.84 -17.53
C SER A 46 3.82 11.37 -16.10
N GLU A 47 3.45 12.14 -15.08
CA GLU A 47 3.65 11.78 -13.66
C GLU A 47 2.91 10.50 -13.29
N HIS A 48 1.65 10.36 -13.70
CA HIS A 48 0.85 9.15 -13.47
C HIS A 48 1.40 7.96 -14.25
N TYR A 49 1.84 8.20 -15.48
CA TYR A 49 2.45 7.16 -16.31
C TYR A 49 3.75 6.65 -15.67
N ASP A 50 4.61 7.54 -15.18
CA ASP A 50 5.87 7.18 -14.52
C ASP A 50 5.61 6.38 -13.24
N TYR A 51 4.60 6.75 -12.46
CA TYR A 51 4.20 6.01 -11.27
C TYR A 51 3.66 4.61 -11.63
N ILE A 52 2.80 4.51 -12.65
CA ILE A 52 2.26 3.22 -13.11
C ILE A 52 3.38 2.29 -13.59
N THR A 53 4.34 2.80 -14.37
CA THR A 53 5.49 2.02 -14.83
C THR A 53 6.40 1.61 -13.68
N PHE A 54 6.60 2.48 -12.70
CA PHE A 54 7.31 2.14 -11.46
C PHE A 54 6.62 0.98 -10.72
N CYS A 55 5.30 1.02 -10.58
CA CYS A 55 4.53 -0.03 -9.93
C CYS A 55 4.62 -1.36 -10.68
N GLN A 56 4.58 -1.34 -12.02
CA GLN A 56 4.76 -2.53 -12.86
C GLN A 56 6.14 -3.15 -12.66
N LYS A 57 7.19 -2.32 -12.69
CA LYS A 57 8.58 -2.74 -12.53
C LYS A 57 8.85 -3.33 -11.15
N ASN A 58 8.24 -2.81 -10.11
CA ASN A 58 8.44 -3.22 -8.72
C ASN A 58 7.36 -4.19 -8.22
N ASN A 59 6.48 -4.65 -9.10
CA ASN A 59 5.39 -5.58 -8.78
C ASN A 59 4.53 -5.13 -7.58
N ILE A 60 4.23 -3.83 -7.52
CA ILE A 60 3.33 -3.27 -6.52
C ILE A 60 1.90 -3.58 -6.95
N LYS A 61 1.11 -4.17 -6.06
CA LYS A 61 -0.26 -4.58 -6.32
C LYS A 61 -1.26 -3.60 -5.69
N PHE A 62 -2.42 -3.48 -6.31
CA PHE A 62 -3.51 -2.71 -5.72
C PHE A 62 -4.15 -3.47 -4.56
N ALA A 63 -4.32 -2.78 -3.42
CA ALA A 63 -5.20 -3.21 -2.34
C ALA A 63 -5.72 -2.00 -1.57
N ASP A 64 -7.02 -2.02 -1.27
CA ASP A 64 -7.61 -1.14 -0.28
C ASP A 64 -7.69 -1.90 1.04
N ALA A 65 -6.70 -1.70 1.89
CA ALA A 65 -6.56 -2.47 3.13
C ALA A 65 -7.64 -2.18 4.18
N VAL A 66 -8.42 -1.13 4.01
CA VAL A 66 -9.61 -0.84 4.82
C VAL A 66 -10.75 -1.81 4.46
N LYS A 67 -10.84 -2.18 3.19
CA LYS A 67 -11.89 -3.05 2.67
C LYS A 67 -11.49 -4.52 2.61
N ASN A 68 -10.38 -4.80 1.94
CA ASN A 68 -9.90 -6.15 1.74
C ASN A 68 -8.42 -6.18 1.34
N ILE A 69 -7.62 -6.89 2.10
CA ILE A 69 -6.26 -7.29 1.70
C ILE A 69 -6.39 -8.61 0.92
N PRO A 70 -5.91 -8.69 -0.35
CA PRO A 70 -6.14 -9.85 -1.20
C PRO A 70 -5.24 -11.03 -0.84
N LEU A 71 -5.32 -11.47 0.40
CA LEU A 71 -4.62 -12.61 0.98
C LEU A 71 -5.59 -13.46 1.79
N ALA A 72 -5.29 -14.75 1.90
CA ALA A 72 -6.04 -15.69 2.74
C ALA A 72 -5.89 -15.33 4.23
N ASP A 73 -6.84 -15.79 5.04
CA ASP A 73 -6.76 -15.69 6.49
C ASP A 73 -5.47 -16.37 6.99
N GLU A 74 -4.87 -15.79 8.03
CA GLU A 74 -3.69 -16.36 8.71
C GLU A 74 -2.51 -16.71 7.78
N SER A 75 -2.34 -15.94 6.69
CA SER A 75 -1.31 -16.21 5.67
C SER A 75 -0.08 -15.33 5.76
N ALA A 76 -0.11 -14.27 6.56
CA ALA A 76 1.00 -13.32 6.68
C ALA A 76 1.73 -13.48 8.02
N GLU A 77 3.05 -13.54 7.95
CA GLU A 77 3.93 -13.53 9.13
C GLU A 77 4.13 -12.10 9.67
N VAL A 78 4.27 -11.14 8.76
CA VAL A 78 4.50 -9.74 9.10
C VAL A 78 3.62 -8.84 8.23
N VAL A 79 2.98 -7.88 8.88
CA VAL A 79 2.32 -6.75 8.22
C VAL A 79 3.04 -5.47 8.64
N TYR A 80 3.58 -4.75 7.67
CA TYR A 80 4.23 -3.46 7.86
C TYR A 80 3.45 -2.37 7.14
N SER A 81 3.26 -1.24 7.79
CA SER A 81 2.68 -0.04 7.18
C SER A 81 3.32 1.21 7.76
N SER A 82 3.73 2.12 6.88
CA SER A 82 4.39 3.36 7.25
C SER A 82 3.65 4.55 6.65
N HIS A 83 3.37 5.56 7.46
CA HIS A 83 2.73 6.81 7.06
C HIS A 83 1.40 6.61 6.32
N MET A 84 0.59 5.66 6.77
CA MET A 84 -0.74 5.38 6.23
C MET A 84 -1.85 5.60 7.27
N LEU A 85 -1.65 5.13 8.49
CA LEU A 85 -2.70 5.13 9.52
C LEU A 85 -3.24 6.54 9.83
N GLU A 86 -2.40 7.55 9.80
CA GLU A 86 -2.75 8.96 10.05
C GLU A 86 -3.70 9.55 8.99
N HIS A 87 -3.80 8.93 7.82
CA HIS A 87 -4.72 9.34 6.76
C HIS A 87 -6.10 8.70 6.85
N LEU A 88 -6.28 7.76 7.78
CA LEU A 88 -7.54 7.07 8.01
C LEU A 88 -8.33 7.76 9.12
N ASP A 89 -9.66 7.81 8.97
CA ASP A 89 -10.50 8.18 10.10
C ASP A 89 -10.57 7.03 11.12
N LYS A 90 -11.24 7.27 12.25
CA LYS A 90 -11.31 6.29 13.34
C LYS A 90 -11.94 4.96 12.91
N ASP A 91 -13.01 5.02 12.13
CA ASP A 91 -13.72 3.83 11.68
C ASP A 91 -12.90 3.06 10.63
N GLU A 92 -12.29 3.77 9.69
CA GLU A 92 -11.37 3.20 8.71
C GLU A 92 -10.15 2.55 9.38
N ALA A 93 -9.57 3.20 10.39
CA ALA A 93 -8.46 2.64 11.15
C ALA A 93 -8.85 1.33 11.84
N GLY A 94 -10.04 1.27 12.42
CA GLY A 94 -10.59 0.04 13.00
C GLY A 94 -10.76 -1.07 11.99
N LEU A 95 -11.28 -0.77 10.82
CA LEU A 95 -11.45 -1.72 9.70
C LEU A 95 -10.09 -2.22 9.19
N PHE A 96 -9.13 -1.33 9.03
CA PHE A 96 -7.76 -1.67 8.64
C PHE A 96 -7.10 -2.63 9.63
N LEU A 97 -7.20 -2.35 10.91
CA LEU A 97 -6.64 -3.23 11.95
C LEU A 97 -7.33 -4.59 11.97
N LYS A 98 -8.64 -4.64 11.80
CA LYS A 98 -9.41 -5.88 11.71
C LYS A 98 -8.98 -6.73 10.52
N GLU A 99 -8.82 -6.10 9.36
CA GLU A 99 -8.39 -6.78 8.14
C GLU A 99 -6.93 -7.26 8.25
N THR A 100 -6.07 -6.46 8.87
CA THR A 100 -4.69 -6.84 9.18
C THR A 100 -4.65 -8.08 10.10
N LEU A 101 -5.47 -8.10 11.15
CA LEU A 101 -5.56 -9.25 12.05
C LEU A 101 -6.08 -10.51 11.32
N ARG A 102 -6.99 -10.36 10.36
CA ARG A 102 -7.49 -11.47 9.57
C ARG A 102 -6.38 -12.18 8.80
N VAL A 103 -5.51 -11.39 8.15
CA VAL A 103 -4.43 -11.95 7.31
C VAL A 103 -3.21 -12.40 8.11
N LEU A 104 -3.00 -11.86 9.32
CA LEU A 104 -1.89 -12.28 10.18
C LEU A 104 -2.10 -13.69 10.73
N GLN A 105 -1.07 -14.51 10.61
CA GLN A 105 -1.04 -15.80 11.29
C GLN A 105 -0.94 -15.64 12.81
N ILE A 106 -1.25 -16.68 13.54
CA ILE A 106 -1.08 -16.72 15.01
C ILE A 106 0.40 -16.51 15.32
N GLY A 107 0.70 -15.53 16.19
CA GLY A 107 2.07 -15.13 16.52
C GLY A 107 2.73 -14.22 15.48
N GLY A 108 1.98 -13.78 14.46
CA GLY A 108 2.46 -12.81 13.47
C GLY A 108 2.69 -11.42 14.08
N ILE A 109 3.42 -10.58 13.37
CA ILE A 109 3.85 -9.26 13.80
C ILE A 109 3.19 -8.19 12.94
N ILE A 110 2.57 -7.19 13.57
CA ILE A 110 2.21 -5.94 12.94
C ILE A 110 3.22 -4.85 13.35
N ARG A 111 3.72 -4.11 12.37
CA ARG A 111 4.56 -2.93 12.62
C ARG A 111 3.96 -1.72 11.92
N LEU A 112 3.56 -0.74 12.71
CA LEU A 112 3.01 0.52 12.21
C LEU A 112 3.99 1.64 12.51
N VAL A 113 4.24 2.50 11.52
CA VAL A 113 5.05 3.71 11.65
C VAL A 113 4.14 4.89 11.34
N ILE A 114 4.03 5.80 12.29
CA ILE A 114 3.26 7.05 12.18
C ILE A 114 4.17 8.24 12.48
N PRO A 115 3.85 9.45 11.97
CA PRO A 115 4.58 10.67 12.32
C PRO A 115 4.52 10.95 13.82
N ASP A 116 5.60 11.48 14.35
CA ASP A 116 5.65 11.99 15.72
C ASP A 116 5.08 13.42 15.75
N LEU A 117 3.87 13.55 16.26
CA LEU A 117 3.18 14.84 16.30
C LEU A 117 3.91 15.87 17.18
N GLU A 118 4.51 15.45 18.28
CA GLU A 118 5.24 16.32 19.19
C GLU A 118 6.43 16.98 18.49
N LYS A 119 7.15 16.21 17.70
CA LYS A 119 8.26 16.70 16.89
C LYS A 119 7.83 17.76 15.86
N TYR A 120 6.68 17.57 15.22
CA TYR A 120 6.14 18.56 14.28
C TYR A 120 5.71 19.84 15.00
N ILE A 121 5.13 19.76 16.20
CA ILE A 121 4.74 20.94 16.99
C ILE A 121 5.98 21.74 17.39
N ASP A 122 7.06 21.09 17.78
CA ASP A 122 8.31 21.74 18.18
C ASP A 122 9.00 22.48 17.01
N GLU A 123 8.84 21.97 15.79
CA GLU A 123 9.37 22.65 14.58
C GLU A 123 8.59 23.93 14.21
N TYR A 124 7.34 24.09 14.68
CA TYR A 124 6.50 25.27 14.42
C TYR A 124 6.54 26.33 15.53
N ASN A 125 7.18 26.10 16.65
CA ASN A 125 7.38 27.02 17.77
C ASN A 125 8.79 27.64 17.76
#